data_f0cb1aef12212430500fc708a6b30d95
#
_entry.id   f0cb1aef12212430500fc708a6b30d95
#
_cell.length_a   1.000
_cell.length_b   1.000
_cell.length_c   1.000
_cell.angle_alpha   90.00
_cell.angle_beta   90.00
_cell.angle_gamma   90.00
#
_symmetry.space_group_name_H-M   'P 1'
#
loop_
_entity.id
_entity.type
_entity.pdbx_description
1 polymer ?
#
loop_
_entity_poly.entity_id
_entity_poly.type
_entity_poly.pdbx_seq_one_letter_code
_entity_poly.pdbx_strand_id
1 'polypeptide(L)'
;MTAQEKIQKVTEISQSKGWSISVDDKNKSNIQFDFQRYTNYGQDFNFSAEMKCEDIDTLIADMEQYFEGFDPDYEAYLWIGNDGHGKNGAPYHIKDIVSEEAEKQIHDLLEALETEFI
;
A
#
# COMPACT_ATOMS: atom_id res chain seq x y z
N MET A 1 -1.04 22.63 8.00
CA MET A 1 0.06 21.66 8.24
C MET A 1 1.22 21.93 7.30
N THR A 2 2.43 21.81 7.83
CA THR A 2 3.63 21.83 7.00
C THR A 2 3.79 20.50 6.26
N ALA A 3 4.68 20.48 5.27
CA ALA A 3 4.97 19.23 4.55
C ALA A 3 5.47 18.14 5.52
N GLN A 4 6.34 18.49 6.45
CA GLN A 4 6.88 17.55 7.44
C GLN A 4 5.79 16.99 8.35
N GLU A 5 4.84 17.83 8.75
CA GLU A 5 3.71 17.38 9.57
C GLU A 5 2.82 16.41 8.80
N LYS A 6 2.59 16.67 7.51
CA LYS A 6 1.83 15.76 6.65
C LYS A 6 2.54 14.41 6.50
N ILE A 7 3.85 14.43 6.24
CA ILE A 7 4.66 13.22 6.13
C ILE A 7 4.60 12.41 7.42
N GLN A 8 4.76 13.07 8.57
CA GLN A 8 4.72 12.41 9.86
C GLN A 8 3.36 11.78 10.12
N LYS A 9 2.27 12.49 9.80
CA LYS A 9 0.92 11.99 9.99
C LYS A 9 0.64 10.77 9.15
N VAL A 10 0.99 10.81 7.86
CA VAL A 10 0.87 9.65 6.96
C VAL A 10 1.65 8.46 7.51
N THR A 11 2.88 8.70 7.99
CA THR A 11 3.73 7.66 8.54
C THR A 11 3.10 7.03 9.78
N GLU A 12 2.63 7.83 10.72
CA GLU A 12 2.01 7.34 11.95
C GLU A 12 0.76 6.50 11.67
N ILE A 13 -0.11 6.99 10.79
CA ILE A 13 -1.34 6.28 10.43
C ILE A 13 -1.01 4.95 9.73
N SER A 14 -0.07 4.99 8.80
CA SER A 14 0.35 3.78 8.07
C SER A 14 0.92 2.73 9.01
N GLN A 15 1.78 3.14 9.92
CA GLN A 15 2.36 2.23 10.92
C GLN A 15 1.30 1.66 11.85
N SER A 16 0.31 2.45 12.22
CA SER A 16 -0.79 1.97 13.07
C SER A 16 -1.63 0.89 12.39
N LYS A 17 -1.62 0.85 11.06
CA LYS A 17 -2.32 -0.16 10.25
C LYS A 17 -1.41 -1.33 9.84
N GLY A 18 -0.18 -1.37 10.35
CA GLY A 18 0.76 -2.47 10.10
C GLY A 18 1.65 -2.30 8.89
N TRP A 19 1.70 -1.10 8.30
CA TRP A 19 2.55 -0.82 7.16
C TRP A 19 3.90 -0.26 7.60
N SER A 20 4.96 -0.71 6.93
CA SER A 20 6.26 -0.03 6.98
C SER A 20 6.27 1.00 5.86
N ILE A 21 6.86 2.16 6.13
CA ILE A 21 6.82 3.26 5.18
C ILE A 21 8.21 3.86 5.01
N SER A 22 8.57 4.14 3.77
CA SER A 22 9.79 4.84 3.39
C SER A 22 9.40 6.08 2.60
N VAL A 23 10.06 7.20 2.88
CA VAL A 23 9.71 8.49 2.28
C VAL A 23 10.93 9.07 1.59
N ASP A 24 10.78 9.42 0.31
CA ASP A 24 11.78 10.17 -0.43
C ASP A 24 11.28 11.59 -0.61
N ASP A 25 11.83 12.52 0.18
CA ASP A 25 11.45 13.94 0.18
C ASP A 25 12.54 14.85 -0.37
N LYS A 26 13.46 14.32 -1.15
CA LYS A 26 14.55 15.10 -1.76
C LYS A 26 14.02 16.19 -2.68
N ASN A 27 12.92 15.89 -3.38
CA ASN A 27 12.23 16.86 -4.22
C ASN A 27 10.90 17.25 -3.53
N LYS A 28 10.82 18.49 -3.04
CA LYS A 28 9.64 18.98 -2.33
C LYS A 28 8.40 19.07 -3.20
N SER A 29 8.57 19.18 -4.51
CA SER A 29 7.44 19.21 -5.43
C SER A 29 6.87 17.82 -5.72
N ASN A 30 7.58 16.77 -5.35
CA ASN A 30 7.16 15.40 -5.63
C ASN A 30 7.75 14.45 -4.59
N ILE A 31 7.02 14.26 -3.51
CA ILE A 31 7.44 13.40 -2.39
C ILE A 31 6.88 12.01 -2.62
N GLN A 32 7.75 11.00 -2.66
CA GLN A 32 7.35 9.63 -2.89
C GLN A 32 7.25 8.88 -1.58
N PHE A 33 6.15 8.16 -1.41
CA PHE A 33 5.91 7.26 -0.28
C PHE A 33 5.93 5.82 -0.79
N ASP A 34 6.74 4.98 -0.16
CA ASP A 34 6.79 3.54 -0.44
C ASP A 34 6.19 2.81 0.76
N PHE A 35 5.12 2.05 0.51
CA PHE A 35 4.40 1.30 1.53
C PHE A 35 4.73 -0.18 1.38
N GLN A 36 5.04 -0.84 2.49
CA GLN A 36 5.37 -2.26 2.49
C GLN A 36 4.76 -2.93 3.72
N ARG A 37 4.23 -4.12 3.54
CA ARG A 37 3.86 -5.00 4.66
C ARG A 37 3.87 -6.45 4.22
N TYR A 38 4.06 -7.33 5.19
CA TYR A 38 3.82 -8.75 4.98
C TYR A 38 2.36 -9.05 5.30
N THR A 39 1.70 -9.78 4.42
CA THR A 39 0.36 -10.31 4.72
C THR A 39 0.48 -11.38 5.80
N ASN A 40 -0.66 -11.80 6.37
CA ASN A 40 -0.68 -12.86 7.39
C ASN A 40 -0.12 -14.19 6.87
N TYR A 41 -0.05 -14.34 5.55
CA TYR A 41 0.45 -15.54 4.90
C TYR A 41 1.89 -15.38 4.42
N GLY A 42 2.55 -14.27 4.74
CA GLY A 42 3.96 -14.05 4.42
C GLY A 42 4.25 -13.41 3.08
N GLN A 43 3.22 -12.96 2.36
CA GLN A 43 3.44 -12.22 1.11
C GLN A 43 4.07 -10.86 1.39
N ASP A 44 5.18 -10.56 0.73
CA ASP A 44 5.80 -9.24 0.76
C ASP A 44 5.06 -8.36 -0.24
N PHE A 45 4.16 -7.55 0.27
CA PHE A 45 3.34 -6.68 -0.56
C PHE A 45 3.80 -5.23 -0.42
N ASN A 46 4.02 -4.56 -1.53
CA ASN A 46 4.46 -3.17 -1.53
C ASN A 46 3.87 -2.39 -2.70
N PHE A 47 3.70 -1.10 -2.50
CA PHE A 47 3.28 -0.18 -3.55
C PHE A 47 3.78 1.22 -3.21
N SER A 48 3.77 2.11 -4.21
CA SER A 48 4.23 3.48 -4.05
C SER A 48 3.14 4.47 -4.46
N ALA A 49 3.15 5.64 -3.84
CA ALA A 49 2.28 6.75 -4.20
C ALA A 49 3.02 8.07 -3.98
N GLU A 50 2.62 9.11 -4.69
CA GLU A 50 3.28 10.41 -4.66
C GLU A 50 2.37 11.51 -4.14
N MET A 51 2.96 12.42 -3.34
CA MET A 51 2.33 13.66 -2.94
C MET A 51 2.96 14.79 -3.74
N LYS A 52 2.17 15.46 -4.59
CA LYS A 52 2.65 16.53 -5.46
C LYS A 52 2.38 17.87 -4.84
N CYS A 53 3.37 18.77 -4.91
CA CYS A 53 3.26 20.16 -4.45
C CYS A 53 2.79 20.25 -3.00
N GLU A 54 3.22 19.30 -2.16
CA GLU A 54 2.87 19.23 -0.73
C GLU A 54 1.36 19.12 -0.47
N ASP A 55 0.58 18.72 -1.48
CA ASP A 55 -0.87 18.58 -1.40
C ASP A 55 -1.24 17.15 -1.07
N ILE A 56 -1.80 16.94 0.13
CA ILE A 56 -2.18 15.62 0.61
C ILE A 56 -3.27 14.99 -0.25
N ASP A 57 -4.13 15.79 -0.87
CA ASP A 57 -5.19 15.27 -1.74
C ASP A 57 -4.61 14.55 -2.95
N THR A 58 -3.44 14.98 -3.45
CA THR A 58 -2.79 14.30 -4.57
C THR A 58 -2.27 12.93 -4.16
N LEU A 59 -1.79 12.77 -2.93
CA LEU A 59 -1.37 11.48 -2.42
C LEU A 59 -2.56 10.52 -2.33
N ILE A 60 -3.65 10.98 -1.74
CA ILE A 60 -4.86 10.17 -1.58
C ILE A 60 -5.42 9.77 -2.94
N ALA A 61 -5.47 10.72 -3.90
CA ALA A 61 -5.94 10.43 -5.25
C ALA A 61 -5.08 9.38 -5.95
N ASP A 62 -3.75 9.45 -5.78
CA ASP A 62 -2.83 8.48 -6.35
C ASP A 62 -3.03 7.09 -5.76
N MET A 63 -3.25 7.03 -4.44
CA MET A 63 -3.55 5.77 -3.74
C MET A 63 -4.90 5.19 -4.18
N GLU A 64 -5.92 6.03 -4.35
CA GLU A 64 -7.22 5.60 -4.84
C GLU A 64 -7.11 5.01 -6.24
N GLN A 65 -6.34 5.65 -7.11
CA GLN A 65 -6.10 5.16 -8.46
C GLN A 65 -5.42 3.79 -8.44
N TYR A 66 -4.42 3.61 -7.58
CA TYR A 66 -3.77 2.33 -7.39
C TYR A 66 -4.78 1.26 -6.93
N PHE A 67 -5.60 1.59 -5.95
CA PHE A 67 -6.60 0.66 -5.41
C PHE A 67 -7.64 0.26 -6.47
N GLU A 68 -8.11 1.23 -7.27
CA GLU A 68 -9.07 0.95 -8.34
C GLU A 68 -8.50 0.02 -9.42
N GLY A 69 -7.20 0.14 -9.70
CA GLY A 69 -6.51 -0.72 -10.65
C GLY A 69 -5.99 -2.02 -10.06
N PHE A 70 -6.19 -2.25 -8.77
CA PHE A 70 -5.70 -3.44 -8.10
C PHE A 70 -6.49 -4.67 -8.55
N ASP A 71 -5.77 -5.68 -9.05
CA ASP A 71 -6.35 -6.95 -9.47
C ASP A 71 -5.88 -8.04 -8.49
N PRO A 72 -6.74 -8.48 -7.57
CA PRO A 72 -6.35 -9.49 -6.58
C PRO A 72 -5.88 -10.80 -7.21
N ASP A 73 -6.49 -11.20 -8.31
CA ASP A 73 -6.14 -12.45 -8.98
C ASP A 73 -4.75 -12.37 -9.61
N TYR A 74 -4.42 -11.23 -10.21
CA TYR A 74 -3.09 -11.02 -10.79
C TYR A 74 -2.01 -10.97 -9.72
N GLU A 75 -2.27 -10.30 -8.60
CA GLU A 75 -1.33 -10.22 -7.49
C GLU A 75 -1.09 -11.61 -6.87
N ALA A 76 -2.14 -12.39 -6.72
CA ALA A 76 -2.03 -13.76 -6.25
C ALA A 76 -1.20 -14.61 -7.23
N TYR A 77 -1.41 -14.43 -8.52
CA TYR A 77 -0.64 -15.13 -9.56
C TYR A 77 0.84 -14.81 -9.48
N LEU A 78 1.18 -13.53 -9.30
CA LEU A 78 2.58 -13.11 -9.19
C LEU A 78 3.28 -13.77 -8.00
N TRP A 79 2.57 -13.98 -6.91
CA TRP A 79 3.13 -14.60 -5.72
C TRP A 79 3.17 -16.12 -5.80
N ILE A 80 2.08 -16.74 -6.25
CA ILE A 80 1.95 -18.20 -6.29
C ILE A 80 2.72 -18.82 -7.47
N GLY A 81 2.77 -18.12 -8.60
CA GLY A 81 3.38 -18.62 -9.82
C GLY A 81 2.43 -19.36 -10.73
N ASN A 82 2.96 -19.87 -11.85
CA ASN A 82 2.17 -20.43 -12.94
C ASN A 82 1.43 -21.72 -12.61
N ASP A 83 1.96 -22.49 -11.69
CA ASP A 83 1.43 -23.84 -11.41
C ASP A 83 0.58 -23.90 -10.13
N GLY A 84 0.45 -22.79 -9.41
CA GLY A 84 -0.32 -22.74 -8.18
C GLY A 84 0.30 -23.51 -7.01
N HIS A 85 1.58 -23.87 -7.09
CA HIS A 85 2.25 -24.72 -6.10
C HIS A 85 3.14 -23.93 -5.13
N GLY A 86 2.82 -22.67 -4.90
CA GLY A 86 3.54 -21.90 -3.89
C GLY A 86 4.95 -21.48 -4.27
N LYS A 87 5.25 -21.32 -5.54
CA LYS A 87 6.50 -20.68 -5.98
C LYS A 87 6.54 -19.27 -5.37
N ASN A 88 7.71 -18.72 -5.21
CA ASN A 88 7.91 -17.41 -4.60
C ASN A 88 7.50 -17.35 -3.11
N GLY A 89 7.47 -18.49 -2.44
CA GLY A 89 7.22 -18.57 -1.01
C GLY A 89 5.76 -18.63 -0.60
N ALA A 90 4.83 -18.70 -1.54
CA ALA A 90 3.40 -18.77 -1.21
C ALA A 90 3.04 -20.15 -0.62
N PRO A 91 2.19 -20.19 0.41
CA PRO A 91 1.68 -21.45 0.93
C PRO A 91 0.76 -22.15 -0.08
N TYR A 92 0.75 -23.47 -0.02
CA TYR A 92 -0.07 -24.30 -0.89
C TYR A 92 -1.56 -24.12 -0.60
N HIS A 93 -2.40 -24.02 -1.62
CA HIS A 93 -3.87 -23.93 -1.52
C HIS A 93 -4.43 -22.68 -0.82
N ILE A 94 -3.75 -21.54 -0.92
CA ILE A 94 -4.16 -20.31 -0.22
C ILE A 94 -4.58 -19.18 -1.17
N LYS A 95 -4.63 -19.45 -2.44
CA LYS A 95 -4.79 -18.48 -3.50
C LYS A 95 -5.91 -17.45 -3.27
N ASP A 96 -7.12 -17.90 -2.98
CA ASP A 96 -8.28 -17.00 -2.89
C ASP A 96 -8.25 -16.11 -1.65
N ILE A 97 -7.78 -16.66 -0.56
CA ILE A 97 -7.71 -15.95 0.73
C ILE A 97 -6.69 -14.82 0.66
N VAL A 98 -5.57 -15.06 0.02
CA VAL A 98 -4.48 -14.08 -0.08
C VAL A 98 -4.90 -12.85 -0.89
N SER A 99 -5.62 -13.07 -1.99
CA SER A 99 -6.07 -11.98 -2.85
C SER A 99 -6.95 -10.99 -2.10
N GLU A 100 -7.90 -11.50 -1.33
CA GLU A 100 -8.83 -10.69 -0.57
C GLU A 100 -8.13 -9.94 0.56
N GLU A 101 -7.13 -10.53 1.19
CA GLU A 101 -6.42 -9.93 2.29
C GLU A 101 -5.66 -8.67 1.87
N ALA A 102 -4.88 -8.74 0.80
CA ALA A 102 -4.11 -7.59 0.32
C ALA A 102 -5.04 -6.43 -0.06
N GLU A 103 -6.12 -6.73 -0.76
CA GLU A 103 -7.10 -5.72 -1.16
C GLU A 103 -7.70 -5.02 0.08
N LYS A 104 -8.08 -5.79 1.08
CA LYS A 104 -8.64 -5.24 2.31
C LYS A 104 -7.64 -4.36 3.05
N GLN A 105 -6.38 -4.77 3.10
CA GLN A 105 -5.34 -4.01 3.78
C GLN A 105 -5.10 -2.64 3.13
N ILE A 106 -5.11 -2.58 1.79
CA ILE A 106 -4.99 -1.32 1.06
C ILE A 106 -6.22 -0.45 1.33
N HIS A 107 -7.41 -1.03 1.29
CA HIS A 107 -8.67 -0.32 1.56
C HIS A 107 -8.67 0.29 2.96
N ASP A 108 -8.26 -0.47 3.97
CA ASP A 108 -8.25 0.00 5.35
C ASP A 108 -7.24 1.14 5.55
N LEU A 109 -6.09 1.07 4.90
CA LEU A 109 -5.10 2.15 4.93
C LEU A 109 -5.66 3.42 4.28
N LEU A 110 -6.23 3.29 3.10
CA LEU A 110 -6.81 4.42 2.36
C LEU A 110 -7.93 5.07 3.16
N GLU A 111 -8.83 4.29 3.74
CA GLU A 111 -9.91 4.79 4.57
C GLU A 111 -9.39 5.55 5.79
N ALA A 112 -8.34 5.04 6.44
CA ALA A 112 -7.75 5.72 7.59
C ALA A 112 -7.15 7.08 7.20
N LEU A 113 -6.48 7.16 6.06
CA LEU A 113 -5.91 8.42 5.58
C LEU A 113 -7.00 9.41 5.17
N GLU A 114 -8.04 8.94 4.49
CA GLU A 114 -9.17 9.79 4.12
C GLU A 114 -9.87 10.35 5.37
N THR A 115 -10.09 9.54 6.38
CA THR A 115 -10.71 9.97 7.63
C THR A 115 -9.91 11.06 8.32
N GLU A 116 -8.58 10.97 8.30
CA GLU A 116 -7.72 11.95 8.96
C GLU A 116 -7.62 13.27 8.19
N PHE A 117 -7.58 13.23 6.86
CA PHE A 117 -7.28 14.42 6.05
C PHE A 117 -8.49 15.03 5.35
N ILE A 118 -9.61 14.36 5.34
CA ILE A 118 -10.86 14.81 4.74
C ILE A 118 -11.96 14.81 5.79
#